data_c2bfb48238eac5208bb49d5b73836c3e
#
_entry.id   c2bfb48238eac5208bb49d5b73836c3e
#
_cell.length_a   1.000
_cell.length_b   1.000
_cell.length_c   1.000
_cell.angle_alpha   90.00
_cell.angle_beta   90.00
_cell.angle_gamma   90.00
#
_symmetry.space_group_name_H-M   'P 1'
#
loop_
_entity.id
_entity.type
_entity.pdbx_description
1 polymer ?
#
loop_
_entity_poly.entity_id
_entity_poly.type
_entity_poly.pdbx_seq_one_letter_code
_entity_poly.pdbx_strand_id
1 'polypeptide(L)'
;MNFYSNPTELRITDMRFVDIDGAPKRCTILRIDTNQGISGYGEIRDASSKTYALMLKSRILGENPCNVDKIFRKIKQFGGHSRQGGGVSGIEIALWDLAGKAYGVPLYQLLGGKFRDSVRVYCDTDVAGKHTGRDMGMALKKRMEMGFTFLKMDLGIGLLLDEPGTINAPLGLIDDMKTYASHILNVQGGSVTADMVKHQKSYSLVTTAHPHTGIHLTQKGLDYLENYVREVREVIGYEIPLAVDHFGHICVEDCIRFARRMEPYNLAWIEDMVPWMYTDQYVRLKNSTTIPVCTGEDIYLKEGFETLIKAGAVSVIHPDILTCGGAMELKKIADIADEHGVATVVHMAESPVACLAAVHTAAAMHNCLALEFHSVDVPWWADMVTGIPNPIFENGFIKVPEKPGLGFDDLNEEVLRAHINPRIPGYFEPTDQWNMEFSNDRIWS
;
A
#
# COMPACT_ATOMS: atom_id res chain seq x y z
N MET A 1 0.95 28.05 16.89
CA MET A 1 0.17 26.95 17.52
C MET A 1 0.63 26.83 18.96
N ASN A 2 -0.27 26.98 19.93
CA ASN A 2 0.06 26.75 21.34
C ASN A 2 -0.01 25.23 21.61
N PHE A 3 1.14 24.58 21.67
CA PHE A 3 1.26 23.16 21.96
C PHE A 3 1.22 22.86 23.48
N TYR A 4 0.33 23.50 24.20
CA TYR A 4 0.14 23.18 25.61
C TYR A 4 -0.92 22.12 25.76
N SER A 5 -0.54 20.86 25.50
CA SER A 5 -1.28 19.72 25.99
C SER A 5 -0.69 19.26 27.31
N ASN A 6 -1.52 18.67 28.16
CA ASN A 6 -1.06 17.80 29.25
C ASN A 6 -1.16 16.36 28.77
N PRO A 7 -0.06 15.75 28.26
CA PRO A 7 -0.13 14.42 27.64
C PRO A 7 -0.62 13.33 28.59
N THR A 8 -0.39 13.46 29.90
CA THR A 8 -0.83 12.46 30.87
C THR A 8 -2.34 12.45 31.10
N GLU A 9 -3.00 13.60 30.85
CA GLU A 9 -4.43 13.81 31.04
C GLU A 9 -5.24 13.73 29.75
N LEU A 10 -4.59 13.45 28.62
CA LEU A 10 -5.30 13.22 27.36
C LEU A 10 -6.19 11.99 27.45
N ARG A 11 -7.41 12.12 26.91
CA ARG A 11 -8.36 11.01 26.77
C ARG A 11 -9.02 11.09 25.41
N ILE A 12 -9.13 9.96 24.73
CA ILE A 12 -9.89 9.81 23.49
C ILE A 12 -11.37 10.00 23.81
N THR A 13 -12.03 10.90 23.10
CA THR A 13 -13.45 11.21 23.28
C THR A 13 -14.33 10.77 22.11
N ASP A 14 -13.79 10.72 20.88
CA ASP A 14 -14.54 10.33 19.70
C ASP A 14 -13.62 9.80 18.60
N MET A 15 -14.20 9.13 17.59
CA MET A 15 -13.55 8.72 16.35
C MET A 15 -14.51 8.84 15.19
N ARG A 16 -14.13 9.59 14.16
CA ARG A 16 -14.98 9.94 13.01
C ARG A 16 -14.25 9.70 11.70
N PHE A 17 -14.99 9.73 10.57
CA PHE A 17 -14.49 9.36 9.26
C PHE A 17 -14.98 10.26 8.15
N VAL A 18 -14.17 10.34 7.08
CA VAL A 18 -14.58 10.84 5.78
C VAL A 18 -14.04 9.89 4.70
N ASP A 19 -14.90 9.52 3.75
CA ASP A 19 -14.54 8.66 2.63
C ASP A 19 -14.31 9.53 1.39
N ILE A 20 -13.08 9.51 0.86
CA ILE A 20 -12.65 10.27 -0.31
C ILE A 20 -12.47 9.31 -1.50
N ASP A 21 -12.85 9.74 -2.69
CA ASP A 21 -12.73 8.97 -3.91
C ASP A 21 -11.70 9.57 -4.87
N GLY A 22 -10.93 8.71 -5.56
CA GLY A 22 -10.00 9.13 -6.62
C GLY A 22 -8.66 9.72 -6.18
N ALA A 23 -8.12 9.36 -5.01
CA ALA A 23 -6.87 9.91 -4.47
C ALA A 23 -5.68 8.92 -4.34
N PRO A 24 -5.18 8.18 -5.34
CA PRO A 24 -5.80 7.70 -6.59
C PRO A 24 -6.82 6.59 -6.38
N LYS A 25 -6.83 5.98 -5.23
CA LYS A 25 -7.78 4.97 -4.78
C LYS A 25 -8.88 5.62 -3.91
N ARG A 26 -9.78 4.83 -3.37
CA ARG A 26 -10.67 5.30 -2.31
C ARG A 26 -9.89 5.37 -0.99
N CYS A 27 -9.87 6.53 -0.38
CA CYS A 27 -9.21 6.77 0.90
C CYS A 27 -10.25 7.02 1.99
N THR A 28 -10.16 6.31 3.11
CA THR A 28 -11.01 6.56 4.27
C THR A 28 -10.16 7.16 5.37
N ILE A 29 -10.24 8.48 5.52
CA ILE A 29 -9.51 9.21 6.57
C ILE A 29 -10.28 9.10 7.87
N LEU A 30 -9.61 8.73 8.94
CA LEU A 30 -10.15 8.72 10.29
C LEU A 30 -9.55 9.87 11.12
N ARG A 31 -10.36 10.41 12.04
CA ARG A 31 -9.96 11.40 13.03
C ARG A 31 -10.30 10.90 14.42
N ILE A 32 -9.33 10.93 15.31
CA ILE A 32 -9.51 10.67 16.75
C ILE A 32 -9.49 12.00 17.48
N ASP A 33 -10.56 12.31 18.19
CA ASP A 33 -10.72 13.53 18.98
C ASP A 33 -10.38 13.27 20.46
N THR A 34 -9.91 14.31 21.15
CA THR A 34 -9.54 14.23 22.56
C THR A 34 -10.22 15.28 23.42
N ASN A 35 -10.20 15.07 24.74
CA ASN A 35 -10.74 16.00 25.76
C ASN A 35 -9.99 17.35 25.84
N GLN A 36 -8.87 17.51 25.16
CA GLN A 36 -8.09 18.76 25.15
C GLN A 36 -8.14 19.48 23.78
N GLY A 37 -9.03 19.04 22.86
CA GLY A 37 -9.20 19.68 21.55
C GLY A 37 -8.09 19.42 20.55
N ILE A 38 -7.18 18.50 20.85
CA ILE A 38 -6.19 18.01 19.90
C ILE A 38 -6.79 16.80 19.20
N SER A 39 -6.70 16.78 17.87
CA SER A 39 -7.13 15.63 17.06
C SER A 39 -5.95 15.02 16.32
N GLY A 40 -6.00 13.68 16.14
CA GLY A 40 -5.04 12.94 15.34
C GLY A 40 -5.71 12.30 14.13
N TYR A 41 -4.94 12.18 13.07
CA TYR A 41 -5.41 11.68 11.78
C TYR A 41 -4.72 10.36 11.42
N GLY A 42 -5.49 9.46 10.86
CA GLY A 42 -5.03 8.21 10.28
C GLY A 42 -5.87 7.86 9.05
N GLU A 43 -5.61 6.72 8.45
CA GLU A 43 -6.29 6.30 7.24
C GLU A 43 -6.51 4.80 7.24
N ILE A 44 -7.59 4.36 6.62
CA ILE A 44 -7.90 2.95 6.40
C ILE A 44 -7.53 2.59 4.97
N ARG A 45 -6.83 1.49 4.80
CA ARG A 45 -6.39 0.96 3.50
C ARG A 45 -7.55 0.92 2.49
N ASP A 46 -7.28 1.20 1.23
CA ASP A 46 -8.21 0.99 0.12
C ASP A 46 -8.77 -0.44 0.11
N ALA A 47 -9.93 -0.65 -0.49
CA ALA A 47 -10.68 -1.91 -0.46
C ALA A 47 -11.07 -2.43 0.94
N SER A 48 -10.78 -1.68 2.02
CA SER A 48 -11.28 -1.95 3.37
C SER A 48 -12.54 -1.13 3.68
N SER A 49 -13.06 -1.25 4.88
CA SER A 49 -14.25 -0.54 5.34
C SER A 49 -14.01 0.14 6.68
N LYS A 50 -14.49 1.39 6.83
CA LYS A 50 -14.48 2.09 8.12
C LYS A 50 -15.15 1.30 9.25
N THR A 51 -16.03 0.37 8.93
CA THR A 51 -16.68 -0.52 9.91
C THR A 51 -15.65 -1.28 10.75
N TYR A 52 -14.54 -1.72 10.14
CA TYR A 52 -13.47 -2.42 10.88
C TYR A 52 -12.77 -1.56 11.93
N ALA A 53 -12.72 -0.24 11.74
CA ALA A 53 -12.24 0.68 12.77
C ALA A 53 -13.34 1.05 13.76
N LEU A 54 -14.58 1.29 13.27
CA LEU A 54 -15.73 1.63 14.11
C LEU A 54 -16.01 0.57 15.18
N MET A 55 -15.88 -0.70 14.85
CA MET A 55 -15.98 -1.83 15.80
C MET A 55 -14.99 -1.73 16.98
N LEU A 56 -13.89 -1.00 16.79
CA LEU A 56 -12.85 -0.83 17.80
C LEU A 56 -13.03 0.44 18.63
N LYS A 57 -13.96 1.33 18.26
CA LYS A 57 -14.15 2.62 18.92
C LYS A 57 -14.38 2.48 20.43
N SER A 58 -15.29 1.62 20.86
CA SER A 58 -15.59 1.38 22.26
C SER A 58 -14.40 0.90 23.08
N ARG A 59 -13.41 0.28 22.44
CA ARG A 59 -12.21 -0.24 23.07
C ARG A 59 -11.14 0.81 23.33
N ILE A 60 -11.21 1.93 22.60
CA ILE A 60 -10.21 3.02 22.68
C ILE A 60 -10.75 4.26 23.39
N LEU A 61 -12.07 4.46 23.47
CA LEU A 61 -12.67 5.58 24.20
C LEU A 61 -12.18 5.63 25.66
N GLY A 62 -11.83 6.82 26.13
CA GLY A 62 -11.29 7.06 27.49
C GLY A 62 -9.83 6.64 27.68
N GLU A 63 -9.21 5.93 26.74
CA GLU A 63 -7.77 5.65 26.80
C GLU A 63 -6.94 6.92 26.56
N ASN A 64 -5.74 6.92 27.11
CA ASN A 64 -4.76 7.97 26.78
C ASN A 64 -4.10 7.66 25.43
N PRO A 65 -4.26 8.50 24.39
CA PRO A 65 -3.73 8.24 23.04
C PRO A 65 -2.21 8.15 22.99
N CYS A 66 -1.49 8.72 23.96
CA CYS A 66 -0.02 8.63 24.03
C CYS A 66 0.47 7.24 24.45
N ASN A 67 -0.41 6.36 24.96
CA ASN A 67 -0.10 4.97 25.27
C ASN A 67 -0.29 4.08 24.05
N VAL A 68 0.36 4.41 22.94
CA VAL A 68 0.13 3.82 21.61
C VAL A 68 0.30 2.30 21.63
N ASP A 69 1.42 1.77 22.13
CA ASP A 69 1.66 0.31 22.17
C ASP A 69 0.64 -0.43 23.05
N LYS A 70 0.19 0.18 24.16
CA LYS A 70 -0.88 -0.40 24.99
C LYS A 70 -2.18 -0.54 24.20
N ILE A 71 -2.59 0.53 23.51
CA ILE A 71 -3.82 0.52 22.71
C ILE A 71 -3.67 -0.44 21.52
N PHE A 72 -2.54 -0.40 20.81
CA PHE A 72 -2.27 -1.32 19.70
C PHE A 72 -2.40 -2.79 20.15
N ARG A 73 -1.80 -3.18 21.26
CA ARG A 73 -1.92 -4.55 21.82
C ARG A 73 -3.35 -4.93 22.18
N LYS A 74 -4.18 -3.95 22.55
CA LYS A 74 -5.59 -4.15 22.86
C LYS A 74 -6.44 -4.42 21.62
N ILE A 75 -6.04 -3.91 20.45
CA ILE A 75 -6.84 -3.99 19.22
C ILE A 75 -6.20 -4.81 18.09
N LYS A 76 -4.91 -5.14 18.14
CA LYS A 76 -4.21 -5.77 16.99
C LYS A 76 -4.81 -7.11 16.56
N GLN A 77 -5.41 -7.89 17.46
CA GLN A 77 -6.04 -9.17 17.14
C GLN A 77 -7.29 -9.05 16.26
N PHE A 78 -7.82 -7.84 16.08
CA PHE A 78 -8.97 -7.56 15.22
C PHE A 78 -8.57 -7.17 13.79
N GLY A 79 -7.30 -7.10 13.49
CA GLY A 79 -6.79 -7.05 12.11
C GLY A 79 -6.83 -8.43 11.45
N GLY A 80 -6.25 -8.54 10.26
CA GLY A 80 -6.28 -9.78 9.48
C GLY A 80 -7.53 -9.91 8.60
N HIS A 81 -8.25 -8.82 8.38
CA HIS A 81 -9.42 -8.73 7.51
C HIS A 81 -9.09 -8.05 6.18
N SER A 82 -10.07 -7.38 5.57
CA SER A 82 -9.92 -6.67 4.30
C SER A 82 -8.66 -5.80 4.29
N ARG A 83 -7.80 -6.04 3.32
CA ARG A 83 -6.43 -5.50 3.25
C ARG A 83 -5.71 -5.58 4.60
N GLN A 84 -5.88 -6.68 5.30
CA GLN A 84 -5.22 -7.18 6.50
C GLN A 84 -5.25 -6.24 7.74
N GLY A 85 -4.86 -4.99 7.64
CA GLY A 85 -4.88 -4.03 8.75
C GLY A 85 -6.26 -3.74 9.33
N GLY A 86 -7.31 -3.82 8.49
CA GLY A 86 -8.71 -3.78 8.91
C GLY A 86 -9.17 -2.52 9.63
N GLY A 87 -8.40 -1.53 9.81
CA GLY A 87 -8.67 -0.31 10.59
C GLY A 87 -7.77 -0.16 11.82
N VAL A 88 -7.11 -1.23 12.25
CA VAL A 88 -6.12 -1.20 13.34
C VAL A 88 -4.96 -0.26 13.01
N SER A 89 -4.41 -0.39 11.79
CA SER A 89 -3.29 0.43 11.32
C SER A 89 -3.64 1.92 11.30
N GLY A 90 -4.81 2.27 10.80
CA GLY A 90 -5.26 3.67 10.75
C GLY A 90 -5.46 4.27 12.13
N ILE A 91 -5.99 3.51 13.09
CA ILE A 91 -6.09 3.94 14.50
C ILE A 91 -4.68 4.16 15.07
N GLU A 92 -3.75 3.23 14.85
CA GLU A 92 -2.37 3.32 15.37
C GLU A 92 -1.65 4.56 14.83
N ILE A 93 -1.79 4.87 13.53
CA ILE A 93 -1.23 6.08 12.92
C ILE A 93 -1.83 7.35 13.55
N ALA A 94 -3.15 7.40 13.75
CA ALA A 94 -3.79 8.56 14.39
C ALA A 94 -3.33 8.74 15.84
N LEU A 95 -3.05 7.66 16.56
CA LEU A 95 -2.47 7.74 17.92
C LEU A 95 -1.05 8.30 17.89
N TRP A 96 -0.23 7.95 16.91
CA TRP A 96 1.11 8.52 16.76
C TRP A 96 1.06 10.00 16.36
N ASP A 97 0.12 10.40 15.51
CA ASP A 97 -0.12 11.80 15.20
C ASP A 97 -0.48 12.60 16.46
N LEU A 98 -1.40 12.07 17.28
CA LEU A 98 -1.76 12.63 18.57
C LEU A 98 -0.58 12.73 19.53
N ALA A 99 0.20 11.65 19.66
CA ALA A 99 1.37 11.63 20.55
C ALA A 99 2.40 12.67 20.11
N GLY A 100 2.70 12.75 18.80
CA GLY A 100 3.60 13.76 18.26
C GLY A 100 3.13 15.17 18.52
N LYS A 101 1.84 15.46 18.29
CA LYS A 101 1.23 16.77 18.59
C LYS A 101 1.25 17.09 20.08
N ALA A 102 0.94 16.11 20.94
CA ALA A 102 0.91 16.28 22.39
C ALA A 102 2.30 16.58 22.97
N TYR A 103 3.33 15.92 22.45
CA TYR A 103 4.71 16.13 22.89
C TYR A 103 5.43 17.26 22.13
N GLY A 104 4.82 17.79 21.07
CA GLY A 104 5.38 18.88 20.25
C GLY A 104 6.55 18.42 19.35
N VAL A 105 6.56 17.15 18.93
CA VAL A 105 7.62 16.55 18.11
C VAL A 105 7.06 15.83 16.88
N PRO A 106 7.82 15.76 15.77
CA PRO A 106 7.42 14.99 14.60
C PRO A 106 7.45 13.47 14.93
N LEU A 107 6.62 12.69 14.20
CA LEU A 107 6.49 11.25 14.42
C LEU A 107 7.82 10.50 14.41
N TYR A 108 8.71 10.79 13.44
CA TYR A 108 10.01 10.08 13.37
C TYR A 108 10.83 10.19 14.66
N GLN A 109 10.66 11.29 15.41
CA GLN A 109 11.38 11.49 16.68
C GLN A 109 10.94 10.49 17.74
N LEU A 110 9.66 10.09 17.74
CA LEU A 110 9.11 9.07 18.64
C LEU A 110 9.50 7.64 18.21
N LEU A 111 9.92 7.47 16.96
CA LEU A 111 10.40 6.20 16.41
C LEU A 111 11.92 5.99 16.53
N GLY A 112 12.62 6.88 17.26
CA GLY A 112 14.06 6.77 17.50
C GLY A 112 14.92 7.79 16.74
N GLY A 113 14.29 8.73 16.01
CA GLY A 113 14.97 9.74 15.21
C GLY A 113 15.14 9.32 13.74
N LYS A 114 15.69 10.20 12.91
CA LYS A 114 15.79 9.98 11.46
C LYS A 114 17.20 9.63 11.02
N PHE A 115 17.33 8.69 10.09
CA PHE A 115 18.53 8.36 9.35
C PHE A 115 18.74 9.23 8.11
N ARG A 116 17.66 9.90 7.62
CA ARG A 116 17.68 10.71 6.40
C ARG A 116 16.73 11.89 6.48
N ASP A 117 17.12 12.99 5.81
CA ASP A 117 16.30 14.23 5.76
C ASP A 117 15.27 14.21 4.63
N SER A 118 15.43 13.29 3.67
CA SER A 118 14.50 13.09 2.55
C SER A 118 14.36 11.61 2.23
N VAL A 119 13.16 11.17 1.92
CA VAL A 119 12.85 9.80 1.51
C VAL A 119 12.78 9.75 0.01
N ARG A 120 13.55 8.85 -0.62
CA ARG A 120 13.46 8.57 -2.05
C ARG A 120 12.11 7.98 -2.37
N VAL A 121 11.48 8.44 -3.46
CA VAL A 121 10.22 7.87 -3.94
C VAL A 121 10.36 7.30 -5.33
N TYR A 122 9.58 6.28 -5.65
CA TYR A 122 9.40 5.75 -6.98
C TYR A 122 7.93 5.77 -7.36
N CYS A 123 7.68 5.97 -8.66
CA CYS A 123 6.31 6.00 -9.17
C CYS A 123 5.98 4.65 -9.80
N ASP A 124 4.89 4.05 -9.35
CA ASP A 124 4.28 2.94 -10.05
C ASP A 124 3.59 3.41 -11.32
N THR A 125 3.63 2.58 -12.38
CA THR A 125 3.08 2.92 -13.68
C THR A 125 2.32 1.73 -14.24
N ASP A 126 0.99 1.85 -14.26
CA ASP A 126 0.08 0.81 -14.73
C ASP A 126 0.18 0.57 -16.26
N VAL A 127 -0.38 -0.55 -16.71
CA VAL A 127 -0.38 -0.95 -18.14
C VAL A 127 -1.50 -0.32 -18.97
N ALA A 128 -2.42 0.43 -18.37
CA ALA A 128 -3.57 0.98 -19.09
C ALA A 128 -3.13 1.87 -20.27
N GLY A 129 -3.56 1.54 -21.48
CA GLY A 129 -3.21 2.25 -22.70
C GLY A 129 -1.75 2.08 -23.16
N LYS A 130 -0.97 1.17 -22.55
CA LYS A 130 0.46 0.94 -22.84
C LYS A 130 0.65 -0.48 -23.39
N HIS A 131 0.15 -0.70 -24.62
CA HIS A 131 0.12 -2.03 -25.24
C HIS A 131 1.49 -2.52 -25.73
N THR A 132 2.46 -1.63 -25.90
CA THR A 132 3.84 -1.96 -26.27
C THR A 132 4.81 -1.55 -25.19
N GLY A 133 5.97 -2.21 -25.12
CA GLY A 133 7.04 -1.80 -24.22
C GLY A 133 7.55 -0.39 -24.52
N ARG A 134 7.44 0.06 -25.76
CA ARG A 134 7.78 1.45 -26.12
C ARG A 134 6.81 2.45 -25.51
N ASP A 135 5.49 2.17 -25.49
CA ASP A 135 4.49 3.05 -24.85
C ASP A 135 4.76 3.16 -23.34
N MET A 136 5.02 2.03 -22.69
CA MET A 136 5.41 1.99 -21.28
C MET A 136 6.74 2.74 -21.05
N GLY A 137 7.73 2.51 -21.88
CA GLY A 137 9.02 3.20 -21.81
C GLY A 137 8.86 4.72 -21.92
N MET A 138 8.00 5.21 -22.81
CA MET A 138 7.69 6.64 -22.92
C MET A 138 6.95 7.19 -21.70
N ALA A 139 6.06 6.41 -21.08
CA ALA A 139 5.41 6.80 -19.82
C ALA A 139 6.43 6.90 -18.68
N LEU A 140 7.29 5.91 -18.55
CA LEU A 140 8.38 5.90 -17.56
C LEU A 140 9.37 7.04 -17.77
N LYS A 141 9.67 7.38 -19.04
CA LYS A 141 10.55 8.52 -19.35
C LYS A 141 9.96 9.84 -18.86
N LYS A 142 8.65 10.03 -18.95
CA LYS A 142 7.99 11.19 -18.34
C LYS A 142 8.20 11.24 -16.82
N ARG A 143 8.18 10.10 -16.13
CA ARG A 143 8.52 10.03 -14.69
C ARG A 143 9.97 10.45 -14.42
N MET A 144 10.90 10.01 -15.29
CA MET A 144 12.31 10.48 -15.20
C MET A 144 12.41 12.00 -15.38
N GLU A 145 11.67 12.57 -16.33
CA GLU A 145 11.63 14.03 -16.57
C GLU A 145 11.04 14.81 -15.37
N MET A 146 10.19 14.17 -14.55
CA MET A 146 9.70 14.71 -13.27
C MET A 146 10.71 14.57 -12.13
N GLY A 147 11.87 13.96 -12.38
CA GLY A 147 12.95 13.80 -11.41
C GLY A 147 12.97 12.46 -10.68
N PHE A 148 12.09 11.50 -11.01
CA PHE A 148 12.16 10.18 -10.41
C PHE A 148 13.43 9.45 -10.82
N THR A 149 14.15 8.95 -9.83
CA THR A 149 15.42 8.23 -10.00
C THR A 149 15.28 6.72 -9.77
N PHE A 150 14.07 6.25 -9.55
CA PHE A 150 13.68 4.86 -9.41
C PHE A 150 12.29 4.70 -10.04
N LEU A 151 12.07 3.61 -10.77
CA LEU A 151 10.84 3.36 -11.53
C LEU A 151 10.28 1.98 -11.17
N LYS A 152 8.95 1.87 -11.21
CA LYS A 152 8.22 0.60 -11.15
C LYS A 152 7.17 0.60 -12.26
N MET A 153 6.87 -0.56 -12.81
CA MET A 153 5.80 -0.75 -13.78
C MET A 153 5.06 -2.06 -13.52
N ASP A 154 3.78 -2.05 -13.82
CA ASP A 154 3.01 -3.29 -13.91
C ASP A 154 3.54 -4.15 -15.07
N LEU A 155 3.68 -5.44 -14.81
CA LEU A 155 4.07 -6.43 -15.81
C LEU A 155 3.45 -7.77 -15.44
N GLY A 156 2.32 -8.11 -16.01
CA GLY A 156 1.58 -9.30 -15.62
C GLY A 156 0.80 -9.95 -16.76
N ILE A 157 -0.01 -10.94 -16.42
CA ILE A 157 -0.84 -11.66 -17.38
C ILE A 157 -1.85 -10.74 -18.10
N GLY A 158 -2.19 -9.60 -17.53
CA GLY A 158 -3.07 -8.59 -18.15
C GLY A 158 -2.60 -8.15 -19.53
N LEU A 159 -1.28 -8.05 -19.74
CA LEU A 159 -0.67 -7.73 -21.05
C LEU A 159 -0.84 -8.84 -22.10
N LEU A 160 -1.12 -10.08 -21.66
CA LEU A 160 -1.17 -11.26 -22.50
C LEU A 160 -2.60 -11.63 -22.92
N LEU A 161 -3.62 -11.07 -22.27
CA LEU A 161 -5.02 -11.45 -22.45
C LEU A 161 -5.52 -11.24 -23.89
N ASP A 162 -5.00 -10.21 -24.60
CA ASP A 162 -5.41 -9.86 -25.95
C ASP A 162 -4.53 -10.48 -27.04
N GLU A 163 -3.47 -11.21 -26.64
CA GLU A 163 -2.52 -11.84 -27.53
C GLU A 163 -2.74 -13.36 -27.61
N PRO A 164 -3.41 -13.88 -28.65
CA PRO A 164 -3.72 -15.30 -28.75
C PRO A 164 -2.48 -16.19 -28.66
N GLY A 165 -2.58 -17.25 -27.85
CA GLY A 165 -1.51 -18.25 -27.69
C GLY A 165 -0.37 -17.86 -26.75
N THR A 166 -0.46 -16.74 -26.06
CA THR A 166 0.53 -16.31 -25.05
C THR A 166 0.35 -16.97 -23.68
N ILE A 167 -0.88 -17.33 -23.36
CA ILE A 167 -1.23 -18.09 -22.16
C ILE A 167 -2.06 -19.32 -22.50
N ASN A 168 -1.93 -20.36 -21.70
CA ASN A 168 -2.81 -21.51 -21.67
C ASN A 168 -3.60 -21.40 -20.36
N ALA A 169 -4.92 -21.46 -20.44
CA ALA A 169 -5.82 -21.32 -19.28
C ALA A 169 -7.01 -22.27 -19.43
N PRO A 170 -7.75 -22.55 -18.34
CA PRO A 170 -9.01 -23.30 -18.42
C PRO A 170 -9.98 -22.69 -19.43
N LEU A 171 -10.75 -23.53 -20.11
CA LEU A 171 -11.69 -23.11 -21.15
C LEU A 171 -12.65 -22.01 -20.64
N GLY A 172 -12.76 -20.94 -21.39
CA GLY A 172 -13.61 -19.79 -21.07
C GLY A 172 -13.05 -18.80 -20.04
N LEU A 173 -12.00 -19.15 -19.30
CA LEU A 173 -11.46 -18.30 -18.24
C LEU A 173 -10.98 -16.95 -18.78
N ILE A 174 -10.29 -16.92 -19.93
CA ILE A 174 -9.78 -15.68 -20.53
C ILE A 174 -10.90 -14.74 -20.95
N ASP A 175 -11.95 -15.28 -21.58
CA ASP A 175 -13.11 -14.50 -21.99
C ASP A 175 -13.88 -13.94 -20.79
N ASP A 176 -13.99 -14.74 -19.72
CA ASP A 176 -14.56 -14.32 -18.46
C ASP A 176 -13.75 -13.19 -17.82
N MET A 177 -12.42 -13.28 -17.82
CA MET A 177 -11.52 -12.23 -17.32
C MET A 177 -11.71 -10.91 -18.07
N LYS A 178 -11.72 -10.95 -19.41
CA LYS A 178 -11.93 -9.77 -20.27
C LYS A 178 -13.30 -9.13 -19.99
N THR A 179 -14.33 -9.95 -19.90
CA THR A 179 -15.70 -9.49 -19.63
C THR A 179 -15.76 -8.82 -18.26
N TYR A 180 -15.16 -9.42 -17.25
CA TYR A 180 -15.13 -8.84 -15.91
C TYR A 180 -14.36 -7.50 -15.86
N ALA A 181 -13.17 -7.43 -16.45
CA ALA A 181 -12.39 -6.20 -16.51
C ALA A 181 -13.17 -5.07 -17.19
N SER A 182 -13.86 -5.36 -18.30
CA SER A 182 -14.72 -4.37 -18.98
C SER A 182 -15.86 -3.88 -18.10
N HIS A 183 -16.47 -4.75 -17.29
CA HIS A 183 -17.54 -4.39 -16.35
C HIS A 183 -17.04 -3.53 -15.19
N ILE A 184 -15.90 -3.85 -14.61
CA ILE A 184 -15.31 -3.01 -13.54
C ILE A 184 -14.99 -1.62 -14.03
N LEU A 185 -14.34 -1.50 -15.18
CA LEU A 185 -13.97 -0.21 -15.78
C LEU A 185 -15.21 0.64 -16.12
N ASN A 186 -16.31 0.00 -16.51
CA ASN A 186 -17.57 0.69 -16.81
C ASN A 186 -18.42 1.04 -15.56
N VAL A 187 -18.08 0.52 -14.39
CA VAL A 187 -18.86 0.66 -13.14
C VAL A 187 -18.34 1.75 -12.21
N GLN A 188 -17.38 2.57 -12.63
CA GLN A 188 -16.90 3.72 -11.84
C GLN A 188 -18.00 4.72 -11.38
N GLY A 189 -19.25 4.44 -11.60
CA GLY A 189 -20.42 5.23 -11.13
C GLY A 189 -21.69 4.43 -10.92
N GLY A 190 -21.71 3.10 -11.11
CA GLY A 190 -22.94 2.30 -11.15
C GLY A 190 -23.21 1.41 -9.94
N SER A 191 -24.48 1.05 -9.74
CA SER A 191 -24.91 0.02 -8.80
C SER A 191 -24.45 -1.38 -9.28
N VAL A 192 -24.28 -2.30 -8.32
CA VAL A 192 -24.02 -3.73 -8.64
C VAL A 192 -25.16 -4.25 -9.51
N THR A 193 -24.84 -4.73 -10.71
CA THR A 193 -25.80 -5.30 -11.63
C THR A 193 -25.88 -6.82 -11.50
N ALA A 194 -26.98 -7.42 -11.97
CA ALA A 194 -27.12 -8.88 -12.02
C ALA A 194 -26.01 -9.54 -12.84
N ASP A 195 -25.52 -8.86 -13.89
CA ASP A 195 -24.40 -9.35 -14.71
C ASP A 195 -23.07 -9.35 -13.94
N MET A 196 -22.83 -8.35 -13.09
CA MET A 196 -21.64 -8.35 -12.20
C MET A 196 -21.66 -9.55 -11.25
N VAL A 197 -22.82 -9.88 -10.67
CA VAL A 197 -22.95 -11.07 -9.79
C VAL A 197 -22.73 -12.35 -10.58
N LYS A 198 -23.20 -12.42 -11.83
CA LYS A 198 -22.99 -13.56 -12.73
C LYS A 198 -21.51 -13.78 -13.05
N HIS A 199 -20.75 -12.71 -13.27
CA HIS A 199 -19.31 -12.76 -13.57
C HIS A 199 -18.42 -12.87 -12.35
N GLN A 200 -18.93 -12.68 -11.13
CA GLN A 200 -18.15 -12.76 -9.90
C GLN A 200 -17.48 -14.14 -9.70
N LYS A 201 -18.10 -15.22 -10.17
CA LYS A 201 -17.50 -16.57 -10.12
C LYS A 201 -16.24 -16.67 -10.98
N SER A 202 -16.28 -16.10 -12.19
CA SER A 202 -15.12 -16.08 -13.10
C SER A 202 -14.01 -15.21 -12.55
N TYR A 203 -14.34 -14.06 -11.97
CA TYR A 203 -13.36 -13.22 -11.29
C TYR A 203 -12.70 -13.92 -10.11
N SER A 204 -13.43 -14.73 -9.35
CA SER A 204 -12.87 -15.52 -8.25
C SER A 204 -11.75 -16.44 -8.71
N LEU A 205 -11.84 -17.00 -9.93
CA LEU A 205 -10.79 -17.84 -10.49
C LEU A 205 -9.53 -17.03 -10.83
N VAL A 206 -9.70 -15.79 -11.32
CA VAL A 206 -8.57 -14.91 -11.64
C VAL A 206 -7.84 -14.44 -10.39
N THR A 207 -8.59 -14.14 -9.33
CA THR A 207 -8.05 -13.70 -8.05
C THR A 207 -7.72 -14.85 -7.10
N THR A 208 -8.00 -16.10 -7.49
CA THR A 208 -7.64 -17.27 -6.70
C THR A 208 -6.13 -17.43 -6.70
N ALA A 209 -5.57 -17.56 -5.51
CA ALA A 209 -4.16 -17.79 -5.33
C ALA A 209 -3.70 -19.04 -6.10
N HIS A 210 -2.53 -18.92 -6.75
CA HIS A 210 -1.86 -20.07 -7.36
C HIS A 210 -1.70 -21.23 -6.32
N PRO A 211 -1.78 -22.51 -6.72
CA PRO A 211 -1.75 -23.06 -8.09
C PRO A 211 -3.13 -23.33 -8.71
N HIS A 212 -4.19 -22.81 -8.15
CA HIS A 212 -5.56 -23.22 -8.49
C HIS A 212 -6.14 -22.55 -9.75
N THR A 213 -5.47 -21.54 -10.30
CA THR A 213 -5.94 -20.85 -11.53
C THR A 213 -5.82 -21.70 -12.78
N GLY A 214 -4.83 -22.58 -12.85
CA GLY A 214 -4.52 -23.37 -14.05
C GLY A 214 -3.97 -22.52 -15.22
N ILE A 215 -3.57 -21.30 -14.98
CA ILE A 215 -2.98 -20.41 -16.00
C ILE A 215 -1.49 -20.70 -16.12
N HIS A 216 -1.02 -20.91 -17.36
CA HIS A 216 0.38 -21.15 -17.68
C HIS A 216 0.87 -20.20 -18.79
N LEU A 217 2.10 -19.71 -18.65
CA LEU A 217 2.79 -18.97 -19.69
C LEU A 217 3.26 -19.93 -20.79
N THR A 218 2.90 -19.63 -22.03
CA THR A 218 3.47 -20.33 -23.17
C THR A 218 4.85 -19.77 -23.53
N GLN A 219 5.56 -20.41 -24.45
CA GLN A 219 6.80 -19.86 -25.00
C GLN A 219 6.54 -18.51 -25.68
N LYS A 220 5.43 -18.38 -26.45
CA LYS A 220 5.03 -17.13 -27.08
C LYS A 220 4.77 -16.03 -26.04
N GLY A 221 4.15 -16.37 -24.90
CA GLY A 221 3.92 -15.41 -23.82
C GLY A 221 5.22 -14.90 -23.19
N LEU A 222 6.17 -15.81 -22.95
CA LEU A 222 7.49 -15.43 -22.45
C LEU A 222 8.24 -14.52 -23.45
N ASP A 223 8.20 -14.86 -24.74
CA ASP A 223 8.83 -14.05 -25.78
C ASP A 223 8.18 -12.66 -25.90
N TYR A 224 6.86 -12.57 -25.71
CA TYR A 224 6.12 -11.30 -25.68
C TYR A 224 6.56 -10.41 -24.51
N LEU A 225 6.57 -10.96 -23.29
CA LEU A 225 6.97 -10.24 -22.07
C LEU A 225 8.44 -9.80 -22.14
N GLU A 226 9.32 -10.66 -22.63
CA GLU A 226 10.73 -10.30 -22.83
C GLU A 226 10.89 -9.15 -23.83
N ASN A 227 10.18 -9.21 -24.96
CA ASN A 227 10.18 -8.12 -25.95
C ASN A 227 9.66 -6.82 -25.34
N TYR A 228 8.60 -6.88 -24.54
CA TYR A 228 8.03 -5.72 -23.85
C TYR A 228 9.07 -5.06 -22.94
N VAL A 229 9.73 -5.82 -22.07
CA VAL A 229 10.75 -5.31 -21.18
C VAL A 229 11.98 -4.79 -21.93
N ARG A 230 12.38 -5.45 -23.02
CA ARG A 230 13.45 -5.01 -23.89
C ARG A 230 13.15 -3.62 -24.50
N GLU A 231 11.95 -3.43 -25.04
CA GLU A 231 11.53 -2.14 -25.60
C GLU A 231 11.46 -1.04 -24.54
N VAL A 232 11.02 -1.36 -23.31
CA VAL A 232 11.08 -0.41 -22.18
C VAL A 232 12.52 0.03 -21.97
N ARG A 233 13.46 -0.92 -21.84
CA ARG A 233 14.88 -0.63 -21.61
C ARG A 233 15.53 0.15 -22.77
N GLU A 234 15.12 -0.09 -24.01
CA GLU A 234 15.56 0.71 -25.15
C GLU A 234 15.20 2.20 -25.03
N VAL A 235 14.10 2.51 -24.34
CA VAL A 235 13.64 3.90 -24.14
C VAL A 235 14.27 4.54 -22.92
N ILE A 236 14.30 3.83 -21.76
CA ILE A 236 14.72 4.41 -20.48
C ILE A 236 16.20 4.17 -20.15
N GLY A 237 16.87 3.25 -20.87
CA GLY A 237 18.25 2.85 -20.54
C GLY A 237 18.34 1.95 -19.30
N TYR A 238 19.57 1.81 -18.77
CA TYR A 238 19.87 0.91 -17.65
C TYR A 238 20.39 1.65 -16.39
N GLU A 239 20.50 2.96 -16.44
CA GLU A 239 21.06 3.76 -15.34
C GLU A 239 20.08 3.93 -14.17
N ILE A 240 18.79 3.86 -14.44
CA ILE A 240 17.73 3.98 -13.43
C ILE A 240 17.19 2.58 -13.09
N PRO A 241 17.12 2.20 -11.81
CA PRO A 241 16.49 0.96 -11.37
C PRO A 241 15.04 0.88 -11.86
N LEU A 242 14.63 -0.28 -12.35
CA LEU A 242 13.28 -0.59 -12.78
C LEU A 242 12.79 -1.85 -12.07
N ALA A 243 11.74 -1.75 -11.27
CA ALA A 243 11.02 -2.87 -10.68
C ALA A 243 9.81 -3.26 -11.50
N VAL A 244 9.33 -4.49 -11.34
CA VAL A 244 8.12 -5.00 -11.98
C VAL A 244 7.23 -5.75 -11.00
N ASP A 245 5.90 -5.72 -11.24
CA ASP A 245 4.86 -6.21 -10.35
C ASP A 245 3.73 -6.93 -11.10
N HIS A 246 2.82 -7.58 -10.35
CA HIS A 246 1.53 -8.14 -10.78
C HIS A 246 1.53 -9.49 -11.52
N PHE A 247 2.36 -10.44 -11.09
CA PHE A 247 2.28 -11.80 -11.66
C PHE A 247 1.39 -12.80 -10.92
N GLY A 248 1.18 -12.70 -9.66
CA GLY A 248 0.44 -13.52 -8.67
C GLY A 248 -0.45 -14.70 -9.07
N HIS A 249 -0.73 -14.91 -10.36
CA HIS A 249 -1.74 -15.86 -10.86
C HIS A 249 -1.18 -17.05 -11.62
N ILE A 250 0.14 -17.21 -11.69
CA ILE A 250 0.81 -18.30 -12.39
C ILE A 250 1.61 -19.20 -11.46
N CYS A 251 1.98 -20.39 -11.90
CA CYS A 251 2.73 -21.32 -11.08
C CYS A 251 4.18 -20.86 -10.88
N VAL A 252 4.79 -21.28 -9.79
CA VAL A 252 6.19 -20.95 -9.48
C VAL A 252 7.16 -21.38 -10.59
N GLU A 253 6.85 -22.45 -11.31
CA GLU A 253 7.63 -22.89 -12.46
C GLU A 253 7.64 -21.84 -13.58
N ASP A 254 6.48 -21.26 -13.88
CA ASP A 254 6.36 -20.20 -14.88
C ASP A 254 7.00 -18.90 -14.38
N CYS A 255 6.86 -18.58 -13.08
CA CYS A 255 7.58 -17.46 -12.46
C CYS A 255 9.10 -17.60 -12.60
N ILE A 256 9.64 -18.80 -12.38
CA ILE A 256 11.08 -19.08 -12.55
C ILE A 256 11.49 -18.95 -14.02
N ARG A 257 10.70 -19.47 -14.97
CA ARG A 257 10.98 -19.33 -16.41
C ARG A 257 10.99 -17.85 -16.81
N PHE A 258 10.00 -17.08 -16.35
CA PHE A 258 9.93 -15.64 -16.55
C PHE A 258 11.15 -14.94 -15.94
N ALA A 259 11.43 -15.14 -14.66
CA ALA A 259 12.54 -14.49 -13.97
C ALA A 259 13.88 -14.70 -14.70
N ARG A 260 14.19 -15.93 -15.12
CA ARG A 260 15.40 -16.25 -15.88
C ARG A 260 15.48 -15.53 -17.22
N ARG A 261 14.34 -15.36 -17.90
CA ARG A 261 14.27 -14.59 -19.16
C ARG A 261 14.54 -13.10 -18.95
N MET A 262 14.18 -12.58 -17.76
CA MET A 262 14.34 -11.16 -17.41
C MET A 262 15.73 -10.80 -16.87
N GLU A 263 16.58 -11.75 -16.52
CA GLU A 263 17.94 -11.48 -15.97
C GLU A 263 18.79 -10.50 -16.81
N PRO A 264 18.77 -10.55 -18.17
CA PRO A 264 19.54 -9.61 -18.98
C PRO A 264 19.09 -8.15 -18.87
N TYR A 265 17.90 -7.90 -18.34
CA TYR A 265 17.30 -6.56 -18.30
C TYR A 265 17.54 -5.83 -16.98
N ASN A 266 18.31 -6.41 -16.05
CA ASN A 266 18.74 -5.80 -14.79
C ASN A 266 17.58 -5.16 -14.02
N LEU A 267 16.55 -5.94 -13.73
CA LEU A 267 15.42 -5.49 -12.92
C LEU A 267 15.84 -5.31 -11.47
N ALA A 268 15.33 -4.26 -10.83
CA ALA A 268 15.58 -3.98 -9.42
C ALA A 268 14.97 -5.05 -8.49
N TRP A 269 13.77 -5.52 -8.83
CA TRP A 269 13.11 -6.69 -8.27
C TRP A 269 11.94 -7.14 -9.14
N ILE A 270 11.50 -8.37 -8.88
CA ILE A 270 10.22 -8.93 -9.30
C ILE A 270 9.33 -9.05 -8.06
N GLU A 271 8.11 -8.51 -8.14
CA GLU A 271 7.21 -8.37 -6.99
C GLU A 271 5.99 -9.28 -7.14
N ASP A 272 5.52 -9.79 -6.00
CA ASP A 272 4.30 -10.58 -5.83
C ASP A 272 4.07 -11.68 -6.88
N MET A 273 5.17 -12.38 -7.20
CA MET A 273 5.18 -13.44 -8.23
C MET A 273 4.31 -14.63 -7.87
N VAL A 274 4.18 -14.93 -6.57
CA VAL A 274 3.28 -15.94 -6.01
C VAL A 274 2.68 -15.39 -4.71
N PRO A 275 1.52 -15.91 -4.23
CA PRO A 275 0.95 -15.44 -2.97
C PRO A 275 1.93 -15.58 -1.81
N TRP A 276 2.05 -14.54 -1.00
CA TRP A 276 3.06 -14.41 0.05
C TRP A 276 3.07 -15.56 1.08
N MET A 277 1.92 -16.21 1.31
CA MET A 277 1.81 -17.33 2.25
C MET A 277 2.58 -18.59 1.80
N TYR A 278 2.97 -18.67 0.54
CA TYR A 278 3.75 -19.79 0.01
C TYR A 278 5.26 -19.56 0.14
N THR A 279 5.75 -19.44 1.38
CA THR A 279 7.16 -19.15 1.69
C THR A 279 8.13 -20.07 0.95
N ASP A 280 7.86 -21.38 0.89
CA ASP A 280 8.74 -22.34 0.21
C ASP A 280 8.82 -22.09 -1.31
N GLN A 281 7.75 -21.61 -1.93
CA GLN A 281 7.77 -21.20 -3.33
C GLN A 281 8.62 -19.95 -3.55
N TYR A 282 8.57 -18.99 -2.63
CA TYR A 282 9.46 -17.83 -2.64
C TYR A 282 10.93 -18.23 -2.49
N VAL A 283 11.26 -19.13 -1.57
CA VAL A 283 12.62 -19.70 -1.42
C VAL A 283 13.09 -20.33 -2.73
N ARG A 284 12.22 -21.14 -3.36
CA ARG A 284 12.51 -21.79 -4.64
C ARG A 284 12.72 -20.78 -5.76
N LEU A 285 11.88 -19.74 -5.87
CA LEU A 285 11.98 -18.69 -6.86
C LEU A 285 13.29 -17.93 -6.68
N LYS A 286 13.55 -17.41 -5.47
CA LYS A 286 14.76 -16.65 -5.16
C LYS A 286 16.06 -17.40 -5.47
N ASN A 287 16.10 -18.70 -5.19
CA ASN A 287 17.26 -19.54 -5.49
C ASN A 287 17.39 -19.91 -6.99
N SER A 288 16.43 -19.52 -7.82
CA SER A 288 16.39 -19.87 -9.24
C SER A 288 16.71 -18.71 -10.18
N THR A 289 16.91 -17.50 -9.65
CA THR A 289 17.24 -16.30 -10.43
C THR A 289 18.19 -15.39 -9.67
N THR A 290 18.88 -14.52 -10.40
CA THR A 290 19.72 -13.44 -9.86
C THR A 290 18.95 -12.15 -9.60
N ILE A 291 17.71 -12.04 -10.09
CA ILE A 291 16.85 -10.87 -9.85
C ILE A 291 16.36 -10.89 -8.40
N PRO A 292 16.46 -9.76 -7.65
CA PRO A 292 15.88 -9.67 -6.33
C PRO A 292 14.38 -9.97 -6.32
N VAL A 293 13.92 -10.71 -5.32
CA VAL A 293 12.51 -11.07 -5.15
C VAL A 293 11.90 -10.24 -4.03
N CYS A 294 10.74 -9.63 -4.29
CA CYS A 294 10.02 -8.73 -3.40
C CYS A 294 8.58 -9.23 -3.14
N THR A 295 8.08 -8.99 -1.94
CA THR A 295 6.65 -9.14 -1.58
C THR A 295 6.36 -8.44 -0.25
N GLY A 296 5.08 -8.18 0.04
CA GLY A 296 4.72 -7.78 1.39
C GLY A 296 3.56 -6.81 1.55
N GLU A 297 3.01 -6.20 0.50
CA GLU A 297 1.99 -5.16 0.64
C GLU A 297 0.71 -5.63 1.37
N ASP A 298 0.40 -6.91 1.28
CA ASP A 298 -0.78 -7.53 1.88
C ASP A 298 -0.47 -8.37 3.15
N ILE A 299 0.68 -8.16 3.79
CA ILE A 299 1.05 -8.89 5.00
C ILE A 299 0.73 -8.07 6.26
N TYR A 300 -0.06 -8.66 7.15
CA TYR A 300 -0.39 -8.09 8.45
C TYR A 300 0.55 -8.60 9.53
N LEU A 301 1.10 -7.69 10.32
CA LEU A 301 2.02 -7.89 11.43
C LEU A 301 3.40 -8.48 11.04
N LYS A 302 4.37 -8.20 11.88
CA LYS A 302 5.77 -8.61 11.69
C LYS A 302 5.98 -10.12 11.58
N GLU A 303 5.10 -10.91 12.20
CA GLU A 303 5.21 -12.37 12.23
C GLU A 303 5.16 -12.99 10.83
N GLY A 304 4.36 -12.42 9.90
CA GLY A 304 4.31 -12.85 8.51
C GLY A 304 5.61 -12.55 7.76
N PHE A 305 6.16 -11.36 7.94
CA PHE A 305 7.44 -10.96 7.35
C PHE A 305 8.61 -11.77 7.91
N GLU A 306 8.61 -11.99 9.23
CA GLU A 306 9.66 -12.75 9.92
C GLU A 306 9.80 -14.17 9.35
N THR A 307 8.67 -14.80 8.98
CA THR A 307 8.67 -16.12 8.34
C THR A 307 9.40 -16.10 6.99
N LEU A 308 9.10 -15.13 6.13
CA LEU A 308 9.74 -14.97 4.81
C LEU A 308 11.24 -14.62 4.95
N ILE A 309 11.57 -13.68 5.83
CA ILE A 309 12.93 -13.20 6.06
C ILE A 309 13.82 -14.34 6.58
N LYS A 310 13.40 -15.03 7.65
CA LYS A 310 14.17 -16.13 8.25
C LYS A 310 14.35 -17.33 7.33
N ALA A 311 13.39 -17.60 6.45
CA ALA A 311 13.51 -18.63 5.44
C ALA A 311 14.46 -18.22 4.29
N GLY A 312 14.93 -16.98 4.23
CA GLY A 312 15.71 -16.46 3.11
C GLY A 312 14.88 -16.36 1.82
N ALA A 313 13.56 -16.21 1.93
CA ALA A 313 12.62 -16.25 0.81
C ALA A 313 12.62 -14.98 -0.05
N VAL A 314 13.02 -13.85 0.51
CA VAL A 314 12.97 -12.54 -0.14
C VAL A 314 14.32 -11.82 -0.10
N SER A 315 14.53 -10.92 -1.05
CA SER A 315 15.68 -9.99 -1.08
C SER A 315 15.27 -8.60 -0.63
N VAL A 316 14.01 -8.25 -0.86
CA VAL A 316 13.37 -6.99 -0.51
C VAL A 316 12.02 -7.33 0.10
N ILE A 317 11.61 -6.60 1.14
CA ILE A 317 10.24 -6.63 1.65
C ILE A 317 9.55 -5.31 1.32
N HIS A 318 8.22 -5.39 1.12
CA HIS A 318 7.40 -4.28 0.66
C HIS A 318 6.16 -4.06 1.54
N PRO A 319 6.33 -3.84 2.86
CA PRO A 319 5.20 -3.60 3.75
C PRO A 319 4.48 -2.30 3.43
N ASP A 320 3.16 -2.31 3.55
CA ASP A 320 2.30 -1.13 3.52
C ASP A 320 1.93 -0.71 4.93
N ILE A 321 2.01 0.59 5.24
CA ILE A 321 1.78 1.10 6.60
C ILE A 321 0.34 0.91 7.08
N LEU A 322 -0.64 0.93 6.14
CA LEU A 322 -2.05 0.72 6.46
C LEU A 322 -2.43 -0.77 6.54
N THR A 323 -1.59 -1.64 5.97
CA THR A 323 -1.80 -3.09 6.01
C THR A 323 -1.08 -3.74 7.18
N CYS A 324 0.18 -3.39 7.41
CA CYS A 324 1.07 -4.15 8.30
C CYS A 324 0.83 -3.94 9.80
N GLY A 325 0.05 -2.94 10.20
CA GLY A 325 -0.24 -2.66 11.61
C GLY A 325 0.13 -1.24 12.06
N GLY A 326 0.52 -0.36 11.13
CA GLY A 326 0.87 1.03 11.43
C GLY A 326 2.38 1.29 11.54
N ALA A 327 2.74 2.47 12.04
CA ALA A 327 4.10 3.00 12.00
C ALA A 327 5.09 2.18 12.86
N MET A 328 4.72 1.82 14.08
CA MET A 328 5.60 1.05 14.97
C MET A 328 5.80 -0.38 14.48
N GLU A 329 4.76 -1.00 13.93
CA GLU A 329 4.88 -2.36 13.41
C GLU A 329 5.72 -2.36 12.13
N LEU A 330 5.53 -1.37 11.23
CA LEU A 330 6.37 -1.15 10.06
C LEU A 330 7.86 -0.97 10.44
N LYS A 331 8.13 -0.18 11.48
CA LYS A 331 9.51 0.00 12.00
C LYS A 331 10.10 -1.33 12.49
N LYS A 332 9.35 -2.13 13.26
CA LYS A 332 9.80 -3.46 13.74
C LYS A 332 10.07 -4.43 12.60
N ILE A 333 9.24 -4.41 11.56
CA ILE A 333 9.42 -5.22 10.34
C ILE A 333 10.75 -4.85 9.68
N ALA A 334 11.01 -3.55 9.50
CA ALA A 334 12.25 -3.07 8.91
C ALA A 334 13.48 -3.43 9.75
N ASP A 335 13.39 -3.34 11.09
CA ASP A 335 14.50 -3.71 11.97
C ASP A 335 14.84 -5.21 11.86
N ILE A 336 13.84 -6.09 11.82
CA ILE A 336 14.07 -7.53 11.57
C ILE A 336 14.69 -7.76 10.20
N ALA A 337 14.24 -7.05 9.16
CA ALA A 337 14.81 -7.15 7.83
C ALA A 337 16.28 -6.70 7.80
N ASP A 338 16.62 -5.60 8.46
CA ASP A 338 17.98 -5.08 8.58
C ASP A 338 18.93 -6.09 9.25
N GLU A 339 18.50 -6.71 10.35
CA GLU A 339 19.26 -7.76 11.05
C GLU A 339 19.58 -8.98 10.15
N HIS A 340 18.80 -9.21 9.10
CA HIS A 340 18.98 -10.31 8.15
C HIS A 340 19.53 -9.87 6.79
N GLY A 341 19.93 -8.60 6.65
CA GLY A 341 20.46 -8.06 5.39
C GLY A 341 19.41 -7.97 4.28
N VAL A 342 18.13 -7.87 4.63
CA VAL A 342 17.02 -7.69 3.69
C VAL A 342 16.67 -6.21 3.60
N ALA A 343 16.55 -5.69 2.38
CA ALA A 343 16.16 -4.31 2.15
C ALA A 343 14.65 -4.13 2.36
N THR A 344 14.25 -2.90 2.75
CA THR A 344 12.85 -2.51 2.85
C THR A 344 12.52 -1.43 1.84
N VAL A 345 11.47 -1.62 1.06
CA VAL A 345 10.74 -0.57 0.36
C VAL A 345 9.36 -0.47 1.01
N VAL A 346 8.71 0.68 0.90
CA VAL A 346 7.41 0.88 1.55
C VAL A 346 6.36 1.06 0.48
N HIS A 347 5.35 0.21 0.47
CA HIS A 347 4.17 0.37 -0.39
C HIS A 347 3.34 1.57 0.08
N MET A 348 2.80 2.35 -0.86
CA MET A 348 1.89 3.45 -0.57
C MET A 348 1.09 3.86 -1.83
N ALA A 349 -0.23 3.73 -1.76
CA ALA A 349 -1.15 4.08 -2.85
C ALA A 349 -2.30 4.99 -2.40
N GLU A 350 -2.20 5.61 -1.23
CA GLU A 350 -3.29 6.25 -0.51
C GLU A 350 -3.12 7.78 -0.43
N SER A 351 -3.77 8.42 0.57
CA SER A 351 -3.80 9.87 0.75
C SER A 351 -2.49 10.46 1.33
N PRO A 352 -2.37 11.78 1.39
CA PRO A 352 -1.25 12.43 2.07
C PRO A 352 -1.10 12.05 3.54
N VAL A 353 -2.17 11.64 4.22
CA VAL A 353 -2.13 11.21 5.63
C VAL A 353 -1.29 9.94 5.78
N ALA A 354 -1.60 8.90 5.00
CA ALA A 354 -0.82 7.66 4.98
C ALA A 354 0.60 7.89 4.45
N CYS A 355 0.74 8.68 3.38
CA CYS A 355 2.03 9.01 2.79
C CYS A 355 2.98 9.66 3.80
N LEU A 356 2.53 10.66 4.54
CA LEU A 356 3.34 11.35 5.53
C LEU A 356 3.70 10.43 6.72
N ALA A 357 2.77 9.58 7.16
CA ALA A 357 3.07 8.55 8.16
C ALA A 357 4.18 7.59 7.66
N ALA A 358 4.08 7.15 6.39
CA ALA A 358 5.09 6.32 5.76
C ALA A 358 6.43 7.04 5.59
N VAL A 359 6.44 8.32 5.20
CA VAL A 359 7.65 9.15 5.10
C VAL A 359 8.36 9.26 6.46
N HIS A 360 7.64 9.56 7.54
CA HIS A 360 8.23 9.61 8.88
C HIS A 360 8.81 8.27 9.31
N THR A 361 8.09 7.19 9.05
CA THR A 361 8.54 5.85 9.42
C THR A 361 9.75 5.41 8.58
N ALA A 362 9.72 5.63 7.27
CA ALA A 362 10.84 5.39 6.36
C ALA A 362 12.09 6.22 6.72
N ALA A 363 11.90 7.45 7.20
CA ALA A 363 13.00 8.26 7.70
C ALA A 363 13.67 7.65 8.94
N ALA A 364 12.90 6.96 9.79
CA ALA A 364 13.39 6.30 11.00
C ALA A 364 13.94 4.87 10.77
N MET A 365 13.92 4.35 9.55
CA MET A 365 14.47 3.03 9.18
C MET A 365 15.87 3.15 8.63
N HIS A 366 16.80 2.28 9.03
CA HIS A 366 18.15 2.22 8.47
C HIS A 366 18.13 1.70 7.02
N ASN A 367 17.50 0.55 6.79
CA ASN A 367 17.50 -0.24 5.55
C ASN A 367 16.45 0.16 4.51
N CYS A 368 15.77 1.31 4.63
CA CYS A 368 14.78 1.77 3.68
C CYS A 368 15.42 2.26 2.38
N LEU A 369 15.07 1.64 1.24
CA LEU A 369 15.54 2.04 -0.08
C LEU A 369 14.70 3.16 -0.69
N ALA A 370 13.37 3.02 -0.63
CA ALA A 370 12.42 3.96 -1.22
C ALA A 370 11.01 3.75 -0.69
N LEU A 371 10.15 4.72 -0.96
CA LEU A 371 8.70 4.72 -0.73
C LEU A 371 7.98 4.78 -2.08
N GLU A 372 6.97 3.97 -2.25
CA GLU A 372 6.10 4.00 -3.42
C GLU A 372 5.22 5.25 -3.45
N PHE A 373 4.88 5.72 -4.65
CA PHE A 373 4.08 6.92 -4.84
C PHE A 373 3.18 6.79 -6.08
N HIS A 374 1.89 6.53 -5.87
CA HIS A 374 0.89 6.36 -6.93
C HIS A 374 0.21 7.65 -7.39
N SER A 375 0.38 8.75 -6.66
CA SER A 375 -0.51 9.91 -6.77
C SER A 375 -0.01 11.01 -7.71
N VAL A 376 1.00 10.71 -8.52
CA VAL A 376 1.63 11.69 -9.44
C VAL A 376 0.63 12.35 -10.40
N ASP A 377 -0.38 11.59 -10.83
CA ASP A 377 -1.37 12.03 -11.82
C ASP A 377 -2.65 12.60 -11.19
N VAL A 378 -2.68 12.81 -9.86
CA VAL A 378 -3.81 13.40 -9.13
C VAL A 378 -3.45 14.82 -8.67
N PRO A 379 -3.81 15.88 -9.43
CA PRO A 379 -3.32 17.24 -9.18
C PRO A 379 -3.70 17.84 -7.83
N TRP A 380 -4.85 17.44 -7.29
CA TRP A 380 -5.38 17.95 -6.00
C TRP A 380 -4.97 17.09 -4.79
N TRP A 381 -4.22 16.01 -5.01
CA TRP A 381 -3.89 15.05 -3.95
C TRP A 381 -3.15 15.69 -2.76
N ALA A 382 -2.11 16.46 -3.02
CA ALA A 382 -1.36 17.13 -1.94
C ALA A 382 -2.20 18.19 -1.21
N ASP A 383 -3.18 18.78 -1.90
CA ASP A 383 -4.06 19.80 -1.35
C ASP A 383 -5.14 19.22 -0.40
N MET A 384 -5.23 17.88 -0.23
CA MET A 384 -6.10 17.27 0.79
C MET A 384 -5.70 17.68 2.22
N VAL A 385 -4.45 18.06 2.42
CA VAL A 385 -3.93 18.59 3.69
C VAL A 385 -3.29 19.95 3.47
N THR A 386 -3.14 20.74 4.53
CA THR A 386 -2.51 22.05 4.48
C THR A 386 -1.12 22.03 5.13
N GLY A 387 -0.26 22.97 4.74
CA GLY A 387 1.06 23.13 5.36
C GLY A 387 2.16 22.24 4.82
N ILE A 388 1.92 21.56 3.70
CA ILE A 388 2.93 20.83 2.93
C ILE A 388 3.07 21.43 1.52
N PRO A 389 4.17 21.20 0.80
CA PRO A 389 4.31 21.65 -0.59
C PRO A 389 3.41 20.85 -1.55
N ASN A 390 3.02 21.50 -2.67
CA ASN A 390 2.39 20.82 -3.81
C ASN A 390 3.19 21.16 -5.09
N PRO A 391 3.82 20.17 -5.77
CA PRO A 391 3.86 18.75 -5.42
C PRO A 391 4.66 18.49 -4.13
N ILE A 392 4.34 17.39 -3.44
CA ILE A 392 5.00 16.98 -2.20
C ILE A 392 6.44 16.51 -2.41
N PHE A 393 6.77 16.06 -3.62
CA PHE A 393 8.10 15.54 -3.98
C PHE A 393 8.89 16.54 -4.84
N GLU A 394 10.19 16.50 -4.71
CA GLU A 394 11.15 17.24 -5.54
C GLU A 394 12.30 16.30 -5.91
N ASN A 395 12.64 16.26 -7.22
CA ASN A 395 13.73 15.40 -7.75
C ASN A 395 13.66 13.94 -7.30
N GLY A 396 12.45 13.36 -7.19
CA GLY A 396 12.25 11.97 -6.76
C GLY A 396 12.42 11.74 -5.25
N PHE A 397 12.32 12.80 -4.44
CA PHE A 397 12.40 12.71 -2.98
C PHE A 397 11.27 13.51 -2.31
N ILE A 398 10.79 13.01 -1.19
CA ILE A 398 9.92 13.75 -0.26
C ILE A 398 10.76 14.16 0.94
N LYS A 399 10.81 15.47 1.21
CA LYS A 399 11.46 16.00 2.42
C LYS A 399 10.68 15.58 3.65
N VAL A 400 11.39 15.07 4.67
CA VAL A 400 10.78 14.66 5.94
C VAL A 400 10.25 15.90 6.67
N PRO A 401 8.94 15.98 7.01
CA PRO A 401 8.40 17.12 7.71
C PRO A 401 8.93 17.27 9.13
N GLU A 402 9.09 18.51 9.60
CA GLU A 402 9.61 18.82 10.93
C GLU A 402 8.53 19.26 11.93
N LYS A 403 7.29 19.48 11.48
CA LYS A 403 6.18 19.83 12.35
C LYS A 403 5.74 18.65 13.20
N PRO A 404 5.11 18.89 14.39
CA PRO A 404 4.61 17.83 15.26
C PRO A 404 3.62 16.88 14.58
N GLY A 405 3.60 15.63 15.03
CA GLY A 405 2.74 14.58 14.48
C GLY A 405 3.18 14.16 13.08
N LEU A 406 2.23 14.08 12.16
CA LEU A 406 2.47 13.73 10.75
C LEU A 406 3.04 14.90 9.92
N GLY A 407 3.17 16.09 10.50
CA GLY A 407 3.90 17.19 9.89
C GLY A 407 3.10 18.12 8.97
N PHE A 408 1.80 17.94 8.82
CA PHE A 408 0.90 18.89 8.16
C PHE A 408 0.11 19.74 9.18
N ASP A 409 -0.51 20.83 8.73
CA ASP A 409 -1.21 21.73 9.66
C ASP A 409 -2.62 21.22 9.99
N ASP A 410 -3.42 20.90 8.98
CA ASP A 410 -4.78 20.36 9.13
C ASP A 410 -5.25 19.73 7.80
N LEU A 411 -6.40 19.06 7.84
CA LEU A 411 -7.12 18.64 6.63
C LEU A 411 -7.69 19.85 5.89
N ASN A 412 -7.66 19.81 4.57
CA ASN A 412 -8.30 20.84 3.74
C ASN A 412 -9.76 20.47 3.49
N GLU A 413 -10.66 21.02 4.30
CA GLU A 413 -12.09 20.71 4.24
C GLU A 413 -12.71 20.97 2.86
N GLU A 414 -12.31 22.04 2.17
CA GLU A 414 -12.85 22.39 0.84
C GLU A 414 -12.52 21.29 -0.17
N VAL A 415 -11.25 20.88 -0.24
CA VAL A 415 -10.80 19.82 -1.15
C VAL A 415 -11.44 18.47 -0.78
N LEU A 416 -11.47 18.12 0.50
CA LEU A 416 -12.08 16.87 0.93
C LEU A 416 -13.57 16.81 0.59
N ARG A 417 -14.33 17.90 0.84
CA ARG A 417 -15.76 17.95 0.50
C ARG A 417 -16.03 17.86 -0.99
N ALA A 418 -15.14 18.39 -1.83
CA ALA A 418 -15.25 18.30 -3.28
C ALA A 418 -15.07 16.87 -3.80
N HIS A 419 -14.41 16.00 -3.03
CA HIS A 419 -14.04 14.64 -3.41
C HIS A 419 -14.63 13.54 -2.50
N ILE A 420 -15.65 13.87 -1.68
CA ILE A 420 -16.35 12.86 -0.87
C ILE A 420 -16.92 11.78 -1.80
N ASN A 421 -16.72 10.51 -1.40
CA ASN A 421 -17.30 9.39 -2.13
C ASN A 421 -18.82 9.49 -2.16
N PRO A 422 -19.44 9.62 -3.35
CA PRO A 422 -20.89 9.84 -3.47
C PRO A 422 -21.73 8.65 -2.97
N ARG A 423 -21.13 7.47 -2.85
CA ARG A 423 -21.79 6.26 -2.31
C ARG A 423 -21.78 6.20 -0.78
N ILE A 424 -20.88 6.94 -0.15
CA ILE A 424 -20.69 6.96 1.30
C ILE A 424 -20.58 8.45 1.71
N PRO A 425 -21.67 9.22 1.55
CA PRO A 425 -21.64 10.65 1.87
C PRO A 425 -21.46 10.88 3.38
N GLY A 426 -20.94 12.04 3.73
CA GLY A 426 -20.72 12.46 5.11
C GLY A 426 -19.31 13.00 5.33
N TYR A 427 -19.16 13.96 6.23
CA TYR A 427 -17.90 14.59 6.56
C TYR A 427 -17.72 14.58 8.08
N PHE A 428 -17.01 13.58 8.58
CA PHE A 428 -16.79 13.34 10.00
C PHE A 428 -18.08 13.32 10.82
N GLU A 429 -19.11 12.67 10.29
CA GLU A 429 -20.41 12.55 10.97
C GLU A 429 -20.28 11.87 12.34
N PRO A 430 -21.19 12.16 13.28
CA PRO A 430 -21.22 11.50 14.58
C PRO A 430 -21.30 9.97 14.45
N THR A 431 -20.59 9.28 15.34
CA THR A 431 -20.51 7.82 15.37
C THR A 431 -20.90 7.23 16.73
N ASP A 432 -21.81 7.91 17.46
CA ASP A 432 -22.19 7.57 18.85
C ASP A 432 -22.78 6.18 19.00
N GLN A 433 -23.44 5.64 17.96
CA GLN A 433 -23.94 4.27 17.95
C GLN A 433 -22.86 3.21 18.15
N TRP A 434 -21.59 3.55 17.93
CA TRP A 434 -20.43 2.67 18.10
C TRP A 434 -19.78 2.78 19.49
N ASN A 435 -20.26 3.68 20.36
CA ASN A 435 -19.65 3.91 21.68
C ASN A 435 -19.80 2.70 22.61
N MET A 436 -20.85 1.88 22.40
CA MET A 436 -21.16 0.70 23.21
C MET A 436 -21.09 -0.60 22.42
N GLU A 437 -20.59 -0.55 21.19
CA GLU A 437 -20.43 -1.76 20.37
C GLU A 437 -19.22 -2.57 20.89
N PHE A 438 -19.44 -3.85 21.17
CA PHE A 438 -18.40 -4.76 21.60
C PHE A 438 -18.45 -6.05 20.79
N SER A 439 -17.35 -6.38 20.16
CA SER A 439 -17.11 -7.74 19.68
C SER A 439 -16.78 -8.66 20.85
N ASN A 440 -17.32 -9.87 20.84
CA ASN A 440 -17.01 -10.92 21.82
C ASN A 440 -15.76 -11.74 21.44
N ASP A 441 -14.97 -11.26 20.50
CA ASP A 441 -13.79 -11.97 20.02
C ASP A 441 -12.77 -12.19 21.15
N ARG A 442 -12.18 -13.35 21.13
CA ARG A 442 -11.15 -13.77 22.06
C ARG A 442 -9.85 -14.04 21.31
N ILE A 443 -8.73 -13.66 21.93
CA ILE A 443 -7.39 -13.90 21.34
C ILE A 443 -7.08 -15.40 21.24
N TRP A 444 -7.71 -16.22 22.05
CA TRP A 444 -7.39 -17.65 22.25
C TRP A 444 -8.54 -18.60 21.89
N SER A 445 -9.47 -18.17 21.09
CA SER A 445 -10.59 -19.01 20.64
C SER A 445 -10.59 -19.21 19.13
#